data_2daf0f610605510988a86753133febdd
#
_entry.id   2daf0f610605510988a86753133febdd
#
_cell.length_a   1.000
_cell.length_b   1.000
_cell.length_c   1.000
_cell.angle_alpha   90.00
_cell.angle_beta   90.00
_cell.angle_gamma   90.00
#
_symmetry.space_group_name_H-M   'P 1'
#
loop_
_entity.id
_entity.type
_entity.pdbx_description
1 polymer ?
#
loop_
_entity_poly.entity_id
_entity_poly.type
_entity_poly.pdbx_seq_one_letter_code
_entity_poly.pdbx_strand_id
1 'polypeptide(L)'
;MLSDIDRNFIASFKKHLESKLAYGGQRTVYFRLKSVLMGIRQVDFKTILPGNPYPNIKQRTKSEKAYSKGERKRLVQALSTEIHRIKAEAGPLSASELAYCIFWISTCTGINTQPLLELRVDALQPHLFHPHKRLLVTYKRRGRNTHITTLRGSTDIESVFEMAPRVDAIFKIVESRNRTLRLNSLFPDSLFIFLQSTDMAAQPTRIASGQVIRAAKLLVRKYDLKGDDGTPLVLSVAKLRKTFVNRVFELSGYDPVVAAALAGHTIQVSDDHYLAPPPDAEQNHAFMGEIRNKELLSATVDRTSVASCKDNVRGHRAPKNGSVCVEVFGCFKCESFVVTGDDLYKIFSFYFYVISMRNEMGRKRWGQEYAYIIRVIDRDIATKFDKNVVDQAKSQAMSEPHPMWRSTKNNMMLLDVEEL
;
A
#
# COMPACT_ATOMS: atom_id res chain seq x y z
N MET A 1 -12.58 38.79 -16.88
CA MET A 1 -13.46 38.83 -15.68
C MET A 1 -13.94 37.40 -15.36
N LEU A 2 -14.65 37.15 -14.23
CA LEU A 2 -15.19 35.81 -13.94
C LEU A 2 -16.23 35.35 -14.97
N SER A 3 -16.89 36.29 -15.63
CA SER A 3 -17.82 36.11 -16.76
C SER A 3 -17.18 35.49 -18.01
N ASP A 4 -15.87 35.57 -18.13
CA ASP A 4 -15.13 35.07 -19.31
C ASP A 4 -14.77 33.57 -19.18
N ILE A 5 -15.07 33.02 -18.00
CA ILE A 5 -14.88 31.58 -17.75
C ILE A 5 -16.14 30.82 -18.21
N ASP A 6 -16.15 30.49 -19.49
CA ASP A 6 -17.20 29.71 -20.13
C ASP A 6 -16.75 28.27 -20.46
N ARG A 7 -17.60 27.53 -21.16
CA ARG A 7 -17.27 26.15 -21.62
C ARG A 7 -16.06 26.13 -22.58
N ASN A 8 -15.89 27.16 -23.41
CA ASN A 8 -14.78 27.27 -24.36
C ASN A 8 -13.47 27.52 -23.65
N PHE A 9 -13.49 28.38 -22.61
CA PHE A 9 -12.33 28.58 -21.74
C PHE A 9 -11.90 27.25 -21.09
N ILE A 10 -12.84 26.50 -20.52
CA ILE A 10 -12.55 25.20 -19.89
C ILE A 10 -12.01 24.18 -20.89
N ALA A 11 -12.54 24.15 -22.11
CA ALA A 11 -12.03 23.29 -23.18
C ALA A 11 -10.59 23.66 -23.59
N SER A 12 -10.33 24.96 -23.79
CA SER A 12 -9.00 25.47 -24.10
C SER A 12 -7.99 25.23 -22.99
N PHE A 13 -8.42 25.41 -21.73
CA PHE A 13 -7.61 25.09 -20.57
C PHE A 13 -7.24 23.60 -20.50
N LYS A 14 -8.19 22.70 -20.76
CA LYS A 14 -7.90 21.26 -20.83
C LYS A 14 -6.87 20.94 -21.93
N LYS A 15 -7.03 21.49 -23.13
CA LYS A 15 -6.09 21.32 -24.24
C LYS A 15 -4.69 21.84 -23.88
N HIS A 16 -4.61 22.97 -23.17
CA HIS A 16 -3.34 23.49 -22.65
C HIS A 16 -2.70 22.51 -21.64
N LEU A 17 -3.49 21.94 -20.72
CA LEU A 17 -2.97 20.93 -19.77
C LEU A 17 -2.45 19.69 -20.49
N GLU A 18 -3.12 19.24 -21.56
CA GLU A 18 -2.70 18.09 -22.38
C GLU A 18 -1.32 18.31 -23.01
N SER A 19 -1.02 19.54 -23.45
CA SER A 19 0.29 19.86 -24.04
C SER A 19 1.42 19.98 -23.02
N LYS A 20 1.14 20.13 -21.73
CA LYS A 20 2.13 20.44 -20.68
C LYS A 20 2.31 19.34 -19.65
N LEU A 21 1.30 18.53 -19.40
CA LEU A 21 1.26 17.63 -18.26
C LEU A 21 0.83 16.20 -18.64
N ALA A 22 1.39 15.23 -17.95
CA ALA A 22 0.88 13.85 -17.97
C ALA A 22 -0.55 13.79 -17.40
N TYR A 23 -1.34 12.79 -17.80
CA TYR A 23 -2.76 12.64 -17.49
C TYR A 23 -3.12 12.82 -16.01
N GLY A 24 -2.31 12.28 -15.08
CA GLY A 24 -2.49 12.47 -13.65
C GLY A 24 -2.27 13.92 -13.18
N GLY A 25 -1.31 14.61 -13.79
CA GLY A 25 -1.05 16.04 -13.57
C GLY A 25 -2.20 16.92 -14.06
N GLN A 26 -2.69 16.66 -15.28
CA GLN A 26 -3.86 17.33 -15.86
C GLN A 26 -5.07 17.25 -14.92
N ARG A 27 -5.39 16.03 -14.46
CA ARG A 27 -6.46 15.81 -13.49
C ARG A 27 -6.27 16.65 -12.23
N THR A 28 -5.08 16.63 -11.67
CA THR A 28 -4.80 17.33 -10.40
C THR A 28 -5.00 18.83 -10.55
N VAL A 29 -4.49 19.44 -11.61
CA VAL A 29 -4.60 20.87 -11.86
C VAL A 29 -6.06 21.24 -12.18
N TYR A 30 -6.75 20.45 -13.00
CA TYR A 30 -8.17 20.65 -13.30
C TYR A 30 -9.05 20.65 -12.04
N PHE A 31 -8.89 19.64 -11.16
CA PHE A 31 -9.70 19.56 -9.94
C PHE A 31 -9.36 20.66 -8.93
N ARG A 32 -8.13 21.18 -8.91
CA ARG A 32 -7.79 22.37 -8.13
C ARG A 32 -8.50 23.60 -8.65
N LEU A 33 -8.46 23.86 -9.96
CA LEU A 33 -9.22 24.94 -10.59
C LEU A 33 -10.73 24.78 -10.28
N LYS A 34 -11.28 23.59 -10.51
CA LYS A 34 -12.68 23.29 -10.20
C LYS A 34 -13.02 23.60 -8.74
N SER A 35 -12.18 23.22 -7.77
CA SER A 35 -12.42 23.52 -6.35
C SER A 35 -12.45 25.03 -6.07
N VAL A 36 -11.57 25.80 -6.70
CA VAL A 36 -11.56 27.26 -6.54
C VAL A 36 -12.82 27.89 -7.14
N LEU A 37 -13.16 27.55 -8.39
CA LEU A 37 -14.33 28.09 -9.07
C LEU A 37 -15.64 27.72 -8.35
N MET A 38 -15.77 26.49 -7.87
CA MET A 38 -16.95 26.03 -7.10
C MET A 38 -17.07 26.73 -5.74
N GLY A 39 -16.00 27.31 -5.21
CA GLY A 39 -16.02 28.13 -4.00
C GLY A 39 -16.55 29.56 -4.24
N ILE A 40 -16.62 30.02 -5.48
CA ILE A 40 -17.10 31.37 -5.85
C ILE A 40 -18.63 31.31 -5.94
N ARG A 41 -19.32 31.97 -4.99
CA ARG A 41 -20.78 31.91 -4.89
C ARG A 41 -21.52 32.78 -5.93
N GLN A 42 -20.82 33.71 -6.60
CA GLN A 42 -21.43 34.71 -7.51
C GLN A 42 -21.79 34.13 -8.89
N VAL A 43 -21.22 33.00 -9.28
CA VAL A 43 -21.41 32.32 -10.58
C VAL A 43 -21.69 30.86 -10.38
N ASP A 44 -22.69 30.31 -11.06
CA ASP A 44 -22.97 28.87 -11.04
C ASP A 44 -22.06 28.13 -12.05
N PHE A 45 -20.90 27.77 -11.60
CA PHE A 45 -19.94 26.97 -12.39
C PHE A 45 -20.33 25.49 -12.56
N LYS A 46 -21.37 24.98 -11.91
CA LYS A 46 -21.78 23.57 -12.01
C LYS A 46 -22.21 23.20 -13.43
N THR A 47 -22.82 24.14 -14.14
CA THR A 47 -23.31 23.95 -15.51
C THR A 47 -22.19 23.98 -16.55
N ILE A 48 -21.07 24.64 -16.23
CA ILE A 48 -19.93 24.86 -17.12
C ILE A 48 -18.85 23.79 -16.95
N LEU A 49 -18.66 23.32 -15.70
CA LEU A 49 -17.60 22.40 -15.35
C LEU A 49 -18.05 20.95 -15.48
N PRO A 50 -17.45 20.14 -16.37
CA PRO A 50 -17.74 18.70 -16.45
C PRO A 50 -17.45 17.99 -15.12
N GLY A 51 -18.24 16.96 -14.82
CA GLY A 51 -18.14 16.20 -13.58
C GLY A 51 -16.77 15.59 -13.36
N ASN A 52 -16.36 14.70 -14.26
CA ASN A 52 -15.05 14.06 -14.26
C ASN A 52 -14.53 13.91 -15.70
N PRO A 53 -13.76 14.89 -16.22
CA PRO A 53 -13.19 14.80 -17.56
C PRO A 53 -11.95 13.90 -17.66
N TYR A 54 -11.51 13.31 -16.54
CA TYR A 54 -10.34 12.41 -16.45
C TYR A 54 -10.72 11.07 -15.84
N PRO A 55 -11.55 10.24 -16.51
CA PRO A 55 -11.91 8.91 -16.04
C PRO A 55 -10.73 7.94 -16.11
N ASN A 56 -10.85 6.82 -15.40
CA ASN A 56 -9.92 5.68 -15.47
C ASN A 56 -8.45 6.02 -15.19
N ILE A 57 -8.20 6.97 -14.29
CA ILE A 57 -6.85 7.41 -13.96
C ILE A 57 -5.94 6.27 -13.49
N LYS A 58 -6.47 5.30 -12.75
CA LYS A 58 -5.71 4.13 -12.27
C LYS A 58 -5.13 3.30 -13.43
N GLN A 59 -5.87 3.18 -14.52
CA GLN A 59 -5.46 2.43 -15.72
C GLN A 59 -4.47 3.21 -16.60
N ARG A 60 -4.56 4.54 -16.59
CA ARG A 60 -3.76 5.44 -17.43
C ARG A 60 -2.47 5.94 -16.79
N THR A 61 -2.34 5.84 -15.48
CA THR A 61 -1.12 6.19 -14.75
C THR A 61 -0.37 4.92 -14.37
N LYS A 62 0.83 4.73 -14.94
CA LYS A 62 1.72 3.64 -14.50
C LYS A 62 2.14 3.91 -13.06
N SER A 63 1.82 3.01 -12.15
CA SER A 63 2.35 3.09 -10.78
C SER A 63 3.88 2.86 -10.81
N GLU A 64 4.63 3.60 -9.99
CA GLU A 64 6.06 3.34 -9.83
C GLU A 64 6.28 1.88 -9.41
N LYS A 65 7.25 1.20 -10.05
CA LYS A 65 7.66 -0.16 -9.65
C LYS A 65 8.47 -0.10 -8.35
N ALA A 66 8.38 -1.13 -7.52
CA ALA A 66 9.28 -1.31 -6.39
C ALA A 66 10.74 -1.44 -6.87
N TYR A 67 11.70 -1.20 -5.99
CA TYR A 67 13.10 -1.51 -6.30
C TYR A 67 13.29 -3.03 -6.41
N SER A 68 14.10 -3.45 -7.36
CA SER A 68 14.60 -4.81 -7.45
C SER A 68 15.50 -5.17 -6.24
N LYS A 69 15.83 -6.43 -6.07
CA LYS A 69 16.77 -6.86 -5.02
C LYS A 69 18.15 -6.20 -5.19
N GLY A 70 18.63 -6.07 -6.44
CA GLY A 70 19.91 -5.42 -6.78
C GLY A 70 19.89 -3.92 -6.50
N GLU A 71 18.89 -3.21 -7.02
CA GLU A 71 18.69 -1.78 -6.77
C GLU A 71 18.59 -1.46 -5.27
N ARG A 72 17.80 -2.26 -4.54
CA ARG A 72 17.65 -2.10 -3.10
C ARG A 72 18.97 -2.30 -2.35
N LYS A 73 19.75 -3.33 -2.70
CA LYS A 73 21.06 -3.59 -2.07
C LYS A 73 22.01 -2.39 -2.25
N ARG A 74 22.14 -1.88 -3.48
CA ARG A 74 22.98 -0.70 -3.79
C ARG A 74 22.52 0.53 -3.00
N LEU A 75 21.21 0.79 -2.98
CA LEU A 75 20.64 1.94 -2.29
C LEU A 75 20.82 1.86 -0.77
N VAL A 76 20.53 0.71 -0.16
CA VAL A 76 20.70 0.50 1.29
C VAL A 76 22.16 0.64 1.68
N GLN A 77 23.09 0.14 0.87
CA GLN A 77 24.53 0.29 1.11
C GLN A 77 24.95 1.77 1.09
N ALA A 78 24.54 2.54 0.08
CA ALA A 78 24.81 3.97 -0.01
C ALA A 78 24.23 4.75 1.19
N LEU A 79 22.97 4.48 1.54
CA LEU A 79 22.31 5.08 2.69
C LEU A 79 23.01 4.70 4.00
N SER A 80 23.41 3.44 4.19
CA SER A 80 24.14 2.98 5.37
C SER A 80 25.46 3.74 5.54
N THR A 81 26.22 3.93 4.45
CA THR A 81 27.45 4.72 4.46
C THR A 81 27.19 6.16 4.93
N GLU A 82 26.16 6.82 4.40
CA GLU A 82 25.81 8.18 4.84
C GLU A 82 25.36 8.24 6.29
N ILE A 83 24.56 7.27 6.74
CA ILE A 83 24.12 7.21 8.13
C ILE A 83 25.29 6.99 9.10
N HIS A 84 26.27 6.15 8.73
CA HIS A 84 27.47 5.98 9.54
C HIS A 84 28.29 7.28 9.61
N ARG A 85 28.45 7.99 8.48
CA ARG A 85 29.10 9.31 8.44
C ARG A 85 28.37 10.30 9.36
N ILE A 86 27.03 10.43 9.20
CA ILE A 86 26.19 11.30 10.03
C ILE A 86 26.34 10.97 11.52
N LYS A 87 26.45 9.69 11.87
CA LYS A 87 26.63 9.25 13.25
C LYS A 87 27.99 9.64 13.84
N ALA A 88 29.02 9.67 13.03
CA ALA A 88 30.40 10.00 13.45
C ALA A 88 30.66 11.51 13.54
N GLU A 89 29.91 12.31 12.81
CA GLU A 89 30.08 13.76 12.76
C GLU A 89 29.31 14.49 13.87
N ALA A 90 29.77 15.71 14.21
CA ALA A 90 29.13 16.59 15.18
C ALA A 90 28.46 17.80 14.49
N GLY A 91 27.70 18.59 15.26
CA GLY A 91 27.03 19.81 14.78
C GLY A 91 25.63 19.56 14.19
N PRO A 92 24.91 20.62 13.83
CA PRO A 92 23.57 20.53 13.24
C PRO A 92 23.57 19.79 11.91
N LEU A 93 22.51 19.01 11.68
CA LEU A 93 22.32 18.30 10.42
C LEU A 93 21.87 19.22 9.30
N SER A 94 22.49 19.09 8.14
CA SER A 94 22.06 19.75 6.90
C SER A 94 20.73 19.17 6.36
N ALA A 95 20.09 19.87 5.44
CA ALA A 95 18.89 19.37 4.76
C ALA A 95 19.13 18.04 4.03
N SER A 96 20.32 17.83 3.46
CA SER A 96 20.66 16.58 2.77
C SER A 96 20.81 15.42 3.75
N GLU A 97 21.48 15.64 4.87
CA GLU A 97 21.64 14.63 5.92
C GLU A 97 20.31 14.23 6.56
N LEU A 98 19.45 15.22 6.83
CA LEU A 98 18.09 14.94 7.27
C LEU A 98 17.29 14.12 6.25
N ALA A 99 17.44 14.43 4.96
CA ALA A 99 16.79 13.64 3.91
C ALA A 99 17.32 12.19 3.85
N TYR A 100 18.61 11.95 4.10
CA TYR A 100 19.16 10.60 4.19
C TYR A 100 18.60 9.83 5.40
N CYS A 101 18.44 10.50 6.54
CA CYS A 101 17.73 9.94 7.69
C CYS A 101 16.28 9.59 7.36
N ILE A 102 15.57 10.48 6.63
CA ILE A 102 14.20 10.25 6.15
C ILE A 102 14.12 9.04 5.23
N PHE A 103 15.02 8.89 4.26
CA PHE A 103 15.07 7.72 3.39
C PHE A 103 15.33 6.44 4.16
N TRP A 104 16.24 6.48 5.14
CA TRP A 104 16.51 5.33 5.99
C TRP A 104 15.27 4.91 6.80
N ILE A 105 14.63 5.83 7.49
CA ILE A 105 13.40 5.57 8.25
C ILE A 105 12.31 5.02 7.30
N SER A 106 12.14 5.60 6.12
CA SER A 106 11.19 5.11 5.12
C SER A 106 11.48 3.67 4.67
N THR A 107 12.77 3.34 4.46
CA THR A 107 13.20 1.99 4.08
C THR A 107 12.86 0.96 5.16
N CYS A 108 12.95 1.34 6.43
CA CYS A 108 12.69 0.44 7.57
C CYS A 108 11.22 0.36 7.97
N THR A 109 10.40 1.38 7.65
CA THR A 109 9.04 1.51 8.18
C THR A 109 7.95 1.59 7.11
N GLY A 110 8.33 1.92 5.89
CA GLY A 110 7.36 2.13 4.81
C GLY A 110 6.40 3.32 5.02
N ILE A 111 6.67 4.24 5.93
CA ILE A 111 5.82 5.42 6.20
C ILE A 111 5.72 6.30 4.96
N ASN A 112 4.53 6.85 4.70
CA ASN A 112 4.29 7.80 3.62
C ASN A 112 5.05 9.10 3.79
N THR A 113 5.32 9.80 2.68
CA THR A 113 6.11 11.04 2.64
C THR A 113 5.60 12.09 3.62
N GLN A 114 4.30 12.41 3.59
CA GLN A 114 3.78 13.49 4.40
C GLN A 114 3.84 13.22 5.91
N PRO A 115 3.33 12.07 6.45
CA PRO A 115 3.51 11.73 7.85
C PRO A 115 4.98 11.66 8.28
N LEU A 116 5.87 11.25 7.38
CA LEU A 116 7.30 11.16 7.66
C LEU A 116 7.95 12.54 7.81
N LEU A 117 7.62 13.50 6.92
CA LEU A 117 8.10 14.89 7.01
C LEU A 117 7.52 15.63 8.22
N GLU A 118 6.37 15.20 8.73
CA GLU A 118 5.68 15.79 9.87
C GLU A 118 5.97 15.09 11.20
N LEU A 119 6.99 14.21 11.24
CA LEU A 119 7.40 13.57 12.48
C LEU A 119 7.77 14.60 13.54
N ARG A 120 7.27 14.37 14.76
CA ARG A 120 7.53 15.16 15.94
C ARG A 120 8.65 14.54 16.77
N VAL A 121 9.27 15.33 17.62
CA VAL A 121 10.30 14.86 18.55
C VAL A 121 9.78 13.83 19.55
N ASP A 122 8.50 13.90 19.90
CA ASP A 122 7.79 12.98 20.80
C ASP A 122 7.16 11.78 20.08
N ALA A 123 7.36 11.64 18.76
CA ALA A 123 6.76 10.56 17.98
C ALA A 123 7.31 9.17 18.34
N LEU A 124 8.51 9.09 18.92
CA LEU A 124 9.10 7.84 19.36
C LEU A 124 8.79 7.60 20.84
N GLN A 125 7.89 6.67 21.12
CA GLN A 125 7.41 6.38 22.46
C GLN A 125 7.84 4.98 22.95
N PRO A 126 7.96 4.75 24.27
CA PRO A 126 8.14 3.41 24.80
C PRO A 126 6.92 2.54 24.50
N HIS A 127 7.16 1.24 24.25
CA HIS A 127 6.08 0.30 24.08
C HIS A 127 5.50 -0.08 25.47
N LEU A 128 4.17 -0.02 25.62
CA LEU A 128 3.50 -0.19 26.91
C LEU A 128 3.78 -1.55 27.59
N PHE A 129 3.85 -2.62 26.79
CA PHE A 129 3.98 -4.00 27.30
C PHE A 129 5.35 -4.64 27.03
N HIS A 130 6.21 -4.01 26.21
CA HIS A 130 7.48 -4.58 25.80
C HIS A 130 8.61 -3.56 25.98
N PRO A 131 9.38 -3.61 27.07
CA PRO A 131 10.43 -2.62 27.38
C PRO A 131 11.47 -2.45 26.27
N HIS A 132 11.73 -3.52 25.51
CA HIS A 132 12.71 -3.56 24.42
C HIS A 132 12.16 -3.07 23.09
N LYS A 133 10.86 -2.73 23.01
CA LYS A 133 10.24 -2.19 21.79
C LYS A 133 9.96 -0.71 21.93
N ARG A 134 9.85 -0.03 20.79
CA ARG A 134 9.44 1.37 20.68
C ARG A 134 8.25 1.48 19.78
N LEU A 135 7.40 2.45 20.02
CA LEU A 135 6.28 2.82 19.15
C LEU A 135 6.65 4.08 18.41
N LEU A 136 6.57 4.04 17.08
CA LEU A 136 6.66 5.24 16.26
C LEU A 136 5.24 5.67 15.88
N VAL A 137 4.82 6.80 16.45
CA VAL A 137 3.48 7.36 16.25
C VAL A 137 3.52 8.38 15.12
N THR A 138 2.71 8.18 14.10
CA THR A 138 2.60 9.11 12.97
C THR A 138 1.16 9.54 12.75
N TYR A 139 0.95 10.80 12.34
CA TYR A 139 -0.36 11.36 12.11
C TYR A 139 -0.66 11.49 10.63
N LYS A 140 -1.85 11.10 10.22
CA LYS A 140 -2.33 11.25 8.86
C LYS A 140 -3.39 12.35 8.79
N ARG A 141 -3.09 13.45 8.12
CA ARG A 141 -4.03 14.59 8.00
C ARG A 141 -5.35 14.22 7.31
N ARG A 142 -5.30 13.32 6.31
CA ARG A 142 -6.50 12.81 5.64
C ARG A 142 -7.12 11.73 6.52
N GLY A 143 -8.36 11.96 6.97
CA GLY A 143 -9.12 11.00 7.77
C GLY A 143 -8.85 11.03 9.28
N ARG A 144 -8.07 11.99 9.80
CA ARG A 144 -7.75 12.17 11.23
C ARG A 144 -7.23 10.91 11.93
N ASN A 145 -6.58 10.02 11.19
CA ASN A 145 -6.13 8.75 11.73
C ASN A 145 -4.69 8.84 12.24
N THR A 146 -4.45 8.30 13.42
CA THR A 146 -3.13 8.10 13.99
C THR A 146 -2.63 6.71 13.58
N HIS A 147 -1.42 6.64 13.05
CA HIS A 147 -0.73 5.38 12.76
C HIS A 147 0.32 5.10 13.82
N ILE A 148 0.29 3.90 14.40
CA ILE A 148 1.27 3.42 15.35
C ILE A 148 2.04 2.28 14.72
N THR A 149 3.36 2.42 14.63
CA THR A 149 4.26 1.37 14.13
C THR A 149 5.15 0.89 15.26
N THR A 150 5.12 -0.39 15.57
CA THR A 150 6.01 -0.99 16.56
C THR A 150 7.40 -1.17 15.95
N LEU A 151 8.41 -0.63 16.63
CA LEU A 151 9.81 -0.78 16.29
C LEU A 151 10.51 -1.67 17.32
N ARG A 152 11.47 -2.48 16.88
CA ARG A 152 12.33 -3.25 17.78
C ARG A 152 13.27 -2.31 18.54
N GLY A 153 13.40 -2.54 19.84
CA GLY A 153 14.32 -1.80 20.71
C GLY A 153 15.77 -2.30 20.61
N SER A 154 16.64 -1.72 21.45
CA SER A 154 18.09 -1.89 21.36
C SER A 154 18.64 -3.26 21.74
N THR A 155 17.86 -4.12 22.32
CA THR A 155 18.28 -5.40 22.92
C THR A 155 17.85 -6.65 22.17
N ASP A 156 17.06 -6.54 21.12
CA ASP A 156 16.69 -7.67 20.28
C ASP A 156 17.83 -8.01 19.29
N ILE A 157 18.69 -8.94 19.70
CA ILE A 157 19.87 -9.44 18.97
C ILE A 157 19.48 -10.61 18.05
N GLU A 158 18.37 -10.56 17.37
CA GLU A 158 18.08 -11.53 16.33
C GLU A 158 17.70 -10.83 15.03
N SER A 159 18.70 -10.38 14.30
CA SER A 159 18.45 -10.04 12.90
C SER A 159 19.72 -10.07 12.07
N VAL A 160 19.58 -10.61 10.90
CA VAL A 160 20.53 -10.74 9.81
C VAL A 160 21.13 -9.39 9.32
N PHE A 161 20.89 -8.29 10.03
CA PHE A 161 21.41 -6.95 9.76
C PHE A 161 22.07 -6.34 11.01
N GLU A 162 23.03 -7.04 11.56
CA GLU A 162 23.77 -6.60 12.76
C GLU A 162 24.52 -5.27 12.61
N MET A 163 24.60 -4.69 11.42
CA MET A 163 25.35 -3.45 11.15
C MET A 163 24.49 -2.26 10.73
N ALA A 164 23.18 -2.42 10.54
CA ALA A 164 22.34 -1.31 10.12
C ALA A 164 21.88 -0.46 11.30
N PRO A 165 22.12 0.88 11.31
CA PRO A 165 21.63 1.78 12.33
C PRO A 165 20.10 1.68 12.41
N ARG A 166 19.58 1.47 13.61
CA ARG A 166 18.15 1.31 13.81
C ARG A 166 17.43 2.65 13.82
N VAL A 167 16.13 2.63 13.53
CA VAL A 167 15.30 3.83 13.46
C VAL A 167 15.38 4.65 14.76
N ASP A 168 15.38 3.99 15.93
CA ASP A 168 15.48 4.68 17.22
C ASP A 168 16.83 5.42 17.41
N ALA A 169 17.92 4.84 16.95
CA ALA A 169 19.23 5.48 16.98
C ALA A 169 19.29 6.72 16.08
N ILE A 170 18.75 6.61 14.86
CA ILE A 170 18.66 7.75 13.94
C ILE A 170 17.80 8.85 14.51
N PHE A 171 16.64 8.49 15.08
CA PHE A 171 15.75 9.44 15.71
C PHE A 171 16.46 10.24 16.81
N LYS A 172 17.21 9.57 17.70
CA LYS A 172 17.99 10.20 18.76
C LYS A 172 19.09 11.11 18.22
N ILE A 173 19.78 10.69 17.15
CA ILE A 173 20.82 11.52 16.51
C ILE A 173 20.21 12.82 15.96
N VAL A 174 19.10 12.72 15.22
CA VAL A 174 18.41 13.90 14.66
C VAL A 174 17.88 14.80 15.77
N GLU A 175 17.32 14.21 16.83
CA GLU A 175 16.82 14.95 17.97
C GLU A 175 17.95 15.71 18.71
N SER A 176 19.05 15.04 19.04
CA SER A 176 20.14 15.62 19.81
C SER A 176 20.91 16.67 19.01
N ARG A 177 21.31 16.37 17.78
CA ARG A 177 22.14 17.28 16.96
C ARG A 177 21.42 18.57 16.57
N ASN A 178 20.11 18.53 16.39
CA ASN A 178 19.31 19.70 15.98
C ASN A 178 18.55 20.35 17.15
N ARG A 179 18.86 20.00 18.39
CA ARG A 179 18.19 20.50 19.59
C ARG A 179 18.26 22.03 19.70
N THR A 180 19.44 22.61 19.50
CA THR A 180 19.63 24.07 19.56
C THR A 180 18.89 24.82 18.47
N LEU A 181 18.80 24.25 17.27
CA LEU A 181 18.01 24.82 16.19
C LEU A 181 16.51 24.85 16.52
N ARG A 182 16.00 23.84 17.21
CA ARG A 182 14.59 23.76 17.62
C ARG A 182 14.21 24.87 18.60
N LEU A 183 15.07 25.18 19.54
CA LEU A 183 14.81 26.24 20.53
C LEU A 183 14.60 27.61 19.86
N ASN A 184 15.22 27.85 18.72
CA ASN A 184 15.15 29.10 17.97
C ASN A 184 14.24 29.00 16.73
N SER A 185 13.41 27.96 16.63
CA SER A 185 12.54 27.70 15.48
C SER A 185 11.08 28.02 15.76
N LEU A 186 10.34 28.42 14.72
CA LEU A 186 8.88 28.49 14.75
C LEU A 186 8.21 27.09 14.82
N PHE A 187 9.01 26.00 14.75
CA PHE A 187 8.54 24.63 14.73
C PHE A 187 9.26 23.74 15.76
N PRO A 188 9.19 24.07 17.07
CA PRO A 188 9.97 23.40 18.10
C PRO A 188 9.66 21.90 18.23
N ASP A 189 8.46 21.49 17.88
CA ASP A 189 8.01 20.08 17.94
C ASP A 189 8.45 19.24 16.74
N SER A 190 8.95 19.84 15.65
CA SER A 190 9.31 19.11 14.46
C SER A 190 10.65 18.39 14.64
N LEU A 191 10.71 17.11 14.26
CA LEU A 191 11.96 16.34 14.29
C LEU A 191 12.96 16.86 13.25
N PHE A 192 12.52 17.10 12.03
CA PHE A 192 13.38 17.42 10.88
C PHE A 192 13.46 18.93 10.66
N ILE A 193 14.32 19.57 11.43
CA ILE A 193 14.64 21.01 11.33
C ILE A 193 16.09 21.18 10.88
N PHE A 194 16.35 22.12 10.00
CA PHE A 194 17.68 22.48 9.54
C PHE A 194 17.82 23.99 9.45
N LEU A 195 19.06 24.46 9.42
CA LEU A 195 19.35 25.88 9.21
C LEU A 195 19.32 26.18 7.70
N GLN A 196 18.29 26.90 7.26
CA GLN A 196 18.21 27.36 5.88
C GLN A 196 18.99 28.67 5.77
N SER A 197 20.05 28.68 4.96
CA SER A 197 20.72 29.92 4.57
C SER A 197 19.88 30.63 3.51
N THR A 198 19.52 31.86 3.77
CA THR A 198 18.92 32.81 2.81
C THR A 198 19.85 34.01 2.68
N ASP A 199 19.69 34.81 1.62
CA ASP A 199 20.51 35.98 1.38
C ASP A 199 20.44 37.03 2.50
N MET A 200 19.42 36.95 3.36
CA MET A 200 19.19 37.91 4.46
C MET A 200 19.56 37.38 5.85
N ALA A 201 19.31 36.09 6.14
CA ALA A 201 19.66 35.49 7.43
C ALA A 201 19.49 33.95 7.39
N ALA A 202 20.32 33.25 8.18
CA ALA A 202 20.13 31.83 8.39
C ALA A 202 19.02 31.57 9.41
N GLN A 203 17.96 30.86 9.02
CA GLN A 203 16.81 30.59 9.90
C GLN A 203 16.52 29.09 10.01
N PRO A 204 16.23 28.60 11.24
CA PRO A 204 15.79 27.22 11.44
C PRO A 204 14.39 27.00 10.82
N THR A 205 14.29 26.04 9.90
CA THR A 205 13.04 25.70 9.23
C THR A 205 12.85 24.21 9.09
N ARG A 206 11.61 23.78 8.84
CA ARG A 206 11.29 22.38 8.59
C ARG A 206 11.74 21.96 7.20
N ILE A 207 12.20 20.71 7.08
CA ILE A 207 12.46 20.13 5.77
C ILE A 207 11.15 19.96 4.99
N ALA A 208 11.18 20.25 3.70
CA ALA A 208 10.05 20.09 2.79
C ALA A 208 10.40 19.10 1.67
N SER A 209 9.40 18.66 0.92
CA SER A 209 9.58 17.69 -0.18
C SER A 209 10.63 18.13 -1.21
N GLY A 210 10.78 19.43 -1.45
CA GLY A 210 11.78 19.96 -2.39
C GLY A 210 13.22 19.65 -1.98
N GLN A 211 13.55 19.77 -0.68
CA GLN A 211 14.86 19.41 -0.16
C GLN A 211 15.11 17.90 -0.25
N VAL A 212 14.09 17.10 0.07
CA VAL A 212 14.17 15.63 -0.04
C VAL A 212 14.43 15.20 -1.48
N ILE A 213 13.74 15.78 -2.46
CA ILE A 213 13.95 15.48 -3.89
C ILE A 213 15.37 15.88 -4.33
N ARG A 214 15.88 17.04 -3.89
CA ARG A 214 17.26 17.46 -4.19
C ARG A 214 18.29 16.52 -3.59
N ALA A 215 18.12 16.15 -2.33
CA ALA A 215 19.00 15.20 -1.63
C ALA A 215 18.98 13.81 -2.28
N ALA A 216 17.82 13.35 -2.76
CA ALA A 216 17.71 12.11 -3.53
C ALA A 216 18.62 12.13 -4.76
N LYS A 217 18.56 13.20 -5.55
CA LYS A 217 19.41 13.38 -6.74
C LYS A 217 20.89 13.45 -6.39
N LEU A 218 21.24 14.13 -5.28
CA LEU A 218 22.61 14.21 -4.79
C LEU A 218 23.15 12.83 -4.38
N LEU A 219 22.37 12.04 -3.63
CA LEU A 219 22.77 10.69 -3.23
C LEU A 219 23.01 9.79 -4.45
N VAL A 220 22.05 9.79 -5.38
CA VAL A 220 22.15 8.99 -6.62
C VAL A 220 23.42 9.35 -7.40
N ARG A 221 23.73 10.64 -7.54
CA ARG A 221 24.93 11.10 -8.22
C ARG A 221 26.21 10.75 -7.45
N LYS A 222 26.21 10.95 -6.12
CA LYS A 222 27.39 10.72 -5.26
C LYS A 222 27.86 9.26 -5.33
N TYR A 223 26.91 8.31 -5.39
CA TYR A 223 27.20 6.87 -5.38
C TYR A 223 27.02 6.19 -6.74
N ASP A 224 26.83 6.97 -7.81
CA ASP A 224 26.52 6.48 -9.18
C ASP A 224 25.47 5.37 -9.16
N LEU A 225 24.38 5.61 -8.41
CA LEU A 225 23.32 4.61 -8.27
C LEU A 225 22.55 4.46 -9.56
N LYS A 226 22.55 3.26 -10.14
CA LYS A 226 21.86 2.92 -11.39
C LYS A 226 20.75 1.92 -11.15
N GLY A 227 19.68 2.04 -11.92
CA GLY A 227 18.66 1.02 -12.09
C GLY A 227 19.20 -0.22 -12.79
N ASP A 228 18.40 -1.27 -12.84
CA ASP A 228 18.78 -2.49 -13.56
C ASP A 228 18.82 -2.27 -15.09
N ASP A 229 18.21 -1.19 -15.57
CA ASP A 229 18.26 -0.71 -16.97
C ASP A 229 19.51 0.16 -17.27
N GLY A 230 20.42 0.34 -16.30
CA GLY A 230 21.60 1.17 -16.43
C GLY A 230 21.36 2.68 -16.31
N THR A 231 20.13 3.15 -16.24
CA THR A 231 19.79 4.57 -16.05
C THR A 231 20.00 5.00 -14.59
N PRO A 232 20.19 6.31 -14.32
CA PRO A 232 20.26 6.79 -12.93
C PRO A 232 19.03 6.39 -12.12
N LEU A 233 19.24 5.85 -10.91
CA LEU A 233 18.17 5.37 -10.05
C LEU A 233 17.23 6.51 -9.65
N VAL A 234 15.93 6.32 -9.81
CA VAL A 234 14.92 7.27 -9.31
C VAL A 234 14.66 6.97 -7.84
N LEU A 235 15.19 7.82 -6.93
CA LEU A 235 14.98 7.69 -5.49
C LEU A 235 13.78 8.55 -5.04
N SER A 236 12.76 7.89 -4.48
CA SER A 236 11.59 8.55 -3.88
C SER A 236 11.11 7.79 -2.64
N VAL A 237 10.51 8.51 -1.67
CA VAL A 237 9.90 7.90 -0.48
C VAL A 237 8.74 6.98 -0.89
N ALA A 238 7.99 7.33 -1.93
CA ALA A 238 6.90 6.50 -2.44
C ALA A 238 7.41 5.15 -2.97
N LYS A 239 8.52 5.15 -3.72
CA LYS A 239 9.15 3.93 -4.23
C LYS A 239 9.77 3.09 -3.09
N LEU A 240 10.38 3.74 -2.08
CA LEU A 240 10.85 3.07 -0.85
C LEU A 240 9.71 2.37 -0.11
N ARG A 241 8.58 3.08 0.09
CA ARG A 241 7.38 2.48 0.70
C ARG A 241 6.90 1.27 -0.08
N LYS A 242 6.78 1.38 -1.41
CA LYS A 242 6.35 0.26 -2.25
C LYS A 242 7.31 -0.93 -2.10
N THR A 243 8.61 -0.67 -2.06
CA THR A 243 9.63 -1.70 -1.84
C THR A 243 9.52 -2.34 -0.46
N PHE A 244 9.28 -1.54 0.59
CA PHE A 244 9.05 -2.06 1.94
C PHE A 244 7.85 -3.00 1.98
N VAL A 245 6.69 -2.58 1.43
CA VAL A 245 5.46 -3.39 1.43
C VAL A 245 5.67 -4.71 0.68
N ASN A 246 6.33 -4.67 -0.49
CA ASN A 246 6.64 -5.89 -1.24
C ASN A 246 7.61 -6.79 -0.47
N ARG A 247 8.59 -6.21 0.23
CA ARG A 247 9.52 -7.00 1.04
C ARG A 247 8.84 -7.66 2.22
N VAL A 248 7.93 -6.97 2.89
CA VAL A 248 7.10 -7.57 3.95
C VAL A 248 6.24 -8.69 3.38
N PHE A 249 5.66 -8.49 2.21
CA PHE A 249 4.88 -9.49 1.50
C PHE A 249 5.71 -10.75 1.19
N GLU A 250 6.92 -10.60 0.62
CA GLU A 250 7.86 -11.70 0.40
C GLU A 250 8.22 -12.43 1.72
N LEU A 251 8.59 -11.67 2.77
CA LEU A 251 9.02 -12.23 4.05
C LEU A 251 7.89 -12.93 4.83
N SER A 252 6.65 -12.50 4.62
CA SER A 252 5.47 -13.15 5.22
C SER A 252 5.02 -14.40 4.46
N GLY A 253 5.77 -14.85 3.46
CA GLY A 253 5.37 -15.95 2.59
C GLY A 253 4.22 -15.56 1.65
N TYR A 254 4.25 -14.32 1.16
CA TYR A 254 3.24 -13.75 0.27
C TYR A 254 1.85 -13.58 0.91
N ASP A 255 1.83 -13.25 2.21
CA ASP A 255 0.59 -12.97 2.94
C ASP A 255 0.16 -11.50 2.77
N PRO A 256 -0.92 -11.20 2.02
CA PRO A 256 -1.38 -9.83 1.78
C PRO A 256 -1.96 -9.18 3.03
N VAL A 257 -2.45 -9.97 4.00
CA VAL A 257 -3.02 -9.45 5.25
C VAL A 257 -1.91 -8.88 6.14
N VAL A 258 -0.78 -9.59 6.25
CA VAL A 258 0.39 -9.10 6.97
C VAL A 258 0.97 -7.86 6.32
N ALA A 259 1.10 -7.87 4.98
CA ALA A 259 1.60 -6.72 4.23
C ALA A 259 0.71 -5.48 4.41
N ALA A 260 -0.62 -5.65 4.33
CA ALA A 260 -1.59 -4.58 4.53
C ALA A 260 -1.57 -4.04 5.96
N ALA A 261 -1.55 -4.92 6.96
CA ALA A 261 -1.53 -4.52 8.37
C ALA A 261 -0.27 -3.71 8.73
N LEU A 262 0.92 -4.15 8.29
CA LEU A 262 2.18 -3.43 8.53
C LEU A 262 2.28 -2.13 7.74
N ALA A 263 1.66 -2.05 6.58
CA ALA A 263 1.62 -0.82 5.78
C ALA A 263 0.52 0.15 6.22
N GLY A 264 -0.37 -0.26 7.11
CA GLY A 264 -1.47 0.57 7.64
C GLY A 264 -2.52 0.92 6.59
N HIS A 265 -2.94 -0.06 5.78
CA HIS A 265 -4.03 0.08 4.82
C HIS A 265 -4.82 -1.23 4.65
N THR A 266 -5.91 -1.20 3.90
CA THR A 266 -6.72 -2.39 3.63
C THR A 266 -6.01 -3.34 2.66
N ILE A 267 -6.37 -4.62 2.68
CA ILE A 267 -5.86 -5.64 1.76
C ILE A 267 -6.06 -5.20 0.30
N GLN A 268 -7.25 -4.67 -0.04
CA GLN A 268 -7.55 -4.17 -1.38
C GLN A 268 -6.61 -3.03 -1.82
N VAL A 269 -6.29 -2.09 -0.93
CA VAL A 269 -5.32 -1.02 -1.21
C VAL A 269 -3.91 -1.59 -1.39
N SER A 270 -3.57 -2.64 -0.64
CA SER A 270 -2.31 -3.36 -0.78
C SER A 270 -2.17 -3.95 -2.18
N ASP A 271 -3.14 -4.72 -2.60
CA ASP A 271 -3.19 -5.38 -3.91
C ASP A 271 -3.20 -4.37 -5.07
N ASP A 272 -4.08 -3.37 -5.01
CA ASP A 272 -4.26 -2.39 -6.09
C ASP A 272 -3.02 -1.53 -6.37
N HIS A 273 -2.21 -1.24 -5.34
CA HIS A 273 -1.21 -0.17 -5.41
C HIS A 273 0.21 -0.56 -5.07
N TYR A 274 0.40 -1.61 -4.27
CA TYR A 274 1.70 -1.90 -3.70
C TYR A 274 2.26 -3.26 -4.08
N LEU A 275 1.48 -4.34 -4.01
CA LEU A 275 2.00 -5.68 -4.20
C LEU A 275 2.38 -5.94 -5.65
N ALA A 276 3.59 -6.43 -5.85
CA ALA A 276 3.99 -7.04 -7.10
C ALA A 276 3.60 -8.53 -7.07
N PRO A 277 3.17 -9.10 -8.20
CA PRO A 277 2.97 -10.54 -8.28
C PRO A 277 4.26 -11.27 -7.87
N PRO A 278 4.18 -12.40 -7.14
CA PRO A 278 5.33 -13.26 -6.92
C PRO A 278 5.94 -13.68 -8.27
N PRO A 279 7.24 -14.02 -8.34
CA PRO A 279 7.89 -14.42 -9.60
C PRO A 279 7.18 -15.54 -10.35
N ASP A 280 6.52 -16.43 -9.61
CA ASP A 280 5.77 -17.59 -10.12
C ASP A 280 4.28 -17.27 -10.37
N ALA A 281 3.84 -16.03 -10.13
CA ALA A 281 2.43 -15.66 -10.16
C ALA A 281 1.84 -15.67 -11.58
N GLU A 282 2.65 -15.37 -12.60
CA GLU A 282 2.20 -15.42 -14.00
C GLU A 282 1.81 -16.83 -14.42
N GLN A 283 2.47 -17.85 -13.86
CA GLN A 283 2.16 -19.25 -14.17
C GLN A 283 1.12 -19.88 -13.23
N ASN A 284 0.98 -19.39 -11.99
CA ASN A 284 0.22 -20.09 -10.94
C ASN A 284 -1.00 -19.33 -10.39
N HIS A 285 -1.23 -18.07 -10.72
CA HIS A 285 -2.21 -17.21 -10.00
C HIS A 285 -3.17 -16.42 -10.89
N ALA A 286 -3.23 -16.66 -12.20
CA ALA A 286 -4.31 -16.16 -13.03
C ALA A 286 -5.56 -17.01 -12.78
N PHE A 287 -6.72 -16.35 -12.64
CA PHE A 287 -8.00 -17.06 -12.63
C PHE A 287 -8.18 -17.74 -14.00
N MET A 288 -8.26 -19.06 -14.00
CA MET A 288 -8.39 -19.86 -15.20
C MET A 288 -9.85 -20.20 -15.54
N GLY A 289 -10.76 -19.94 -14.61
CA GLY A 289 -12.19 -20.25 -14.76
C GLY A 289 -12.95 -19.24 -15.60
N GLU A 290 -14.23 -19.46 -15.75
CA GLU A 290 -15.18 -18.62 -16.47
C GLU A 290 -16.07 -17.84 -15.50
N ILE A 291 -16.30 -16.54 -15.78
CA ILE A 291 -17.24 -15.70 -15.05
C ILE A 291 -18.44 -15.40 -15.95
N ARG A 292 -19.62 -15.73 -15.46
CA ARG A 292 -20.88 -15.50 -16.16
C ARG A 292 -21.74 -14.48 -15.41
N ASN A 293 -22.02 -13.34 -16.04
CA ASN A 293 -22.85 -12.30 -15.43
C ASN A 293 -24.34 -12.64 -15.40
N LYS A 294 -24.78 -13.59 -16.24
CA LYS A 294 -26.17 -14.11 -16.25
C LYS A 294 -26.12 -15.62 -16.42
N GLU A 295 -26.97 -16.34 -15.68
CA GLU A 295 -27.26 -17.74 -15.98
C GLU A 295 -27.86 -17.84 -17.39
N LEU A 296 -27.12 -18.49 -18.28
CA LEU A 296 -27.74 -19.02 -19.48
C LEU A 296 -28.51 -20.29 -19.07
N LEU A 297 -29.82 -20.24 -19.16
CA LEU A 297 -30.78 -21.32 -18.81
C LEU A 297 -30.52 -22.67 -19.51
N SER A 298 -29.47 -22.82 -20.30
CA SER A 298 -29.23 -23.98 -21.17
C SER A 298 -27.93 -24.74 -20.93
N ALA A 299 -27.06 -24.34 -20.02
CA ALA A 299 -25.84 -25.09 -19.74
C ALA A 299 -25.93 -25.78 -18.39
N THR A 300 -26.04 -27.10 -18.40
CA THR A 300 -25.90 -27.94 -17.20
C THR A 300 -24.49 -27.72 -16.62
N VAL A 301 -24.43 -27.06 -15.47
CA VAL A 301 -23.21 -26.94 -14.67
C VAL A 301 -23.41 -27.71 -13.37
N ASP A 302 -22.37 -28.45 -12.98
CA ASP A 302 -22.35 -29.17 -11.72
C ASP A 302 -22.07 -28.19 -10.58
N ARG A 303 -22.83 -28.26 -9.49
CA ARG A 303 -22.59 -27.44 -8.30
C ARG A 303 -21.43 -28.02 -7.49
N THR A 304 -20.49 -27.17 -7.16
CA THR A 304 -19.35 -27.52 -6.28
C THR A 304 -19.49 -26.92 -4.89
N SER A 305 -18.56 -27.24 -4.02
CA SER A 305 -18.50 -26.69 -2.66
C SER A 305 -18.27 -25.16 -2.65
N VAL A 306 -17.67 -24.57 -3.69
CA VAL A 306 -17.31 -23.15 -3.75
C VAL A 306 -18.20 -22.36 -4.71
N ALA A 307 -18.50 -22.94 -5.89
CA ALA A 307 -19.32 -22.30 -6.92
C ALA A 307 -19.87 -23.37 -7.88
N SER A 308 -19.61 -23.25 -9.18
CA SER A 308 -20.08 -24.16 -10.22
C SER A 308 -18.90 -24.74 -11.04
N CYS A 309 -19.12 -25.87 -11.72
CA CYS A 309 -18.15 -26.55 -12.57
C CYS A 309 -18.79 -26.94 -13.89
N LYS A 310 -18.08 -26.78 -15.01
CA LYS A 310 -18.57 -27.22 -16.33
C LYS A 310 -18.75 -28.74 -16.42
N ASP A 311 -17.83 -29.48 -15.81
CA ASP A 311 -17.82 -30.93 -15.77
C ASP A 311 -16.94 -31.38 -14.60
N ASN A 312 -17.54 -31.97 -13.59
CA ASN A 312 -16.83 -32.41 -12.39
C ASN A 312 -16.23 -33.83 -12.52
N VAL A 313 -16.52 -34.54 -13.61
CA VAL A 313 -16.01 -35.89 -13.88
C VAL A 313 -14.91 -35.86 -14.94
N ARG A 314 -15.01 -35.02 -15.98
CA ARG A 314 -14.08 -34.94 -17.10
C ARG A 314 -13.39 -33.61 -17.23
N GLY A 315 -13.65 -32.67 -16.30
CA GLY A 315 -13.10 -31.32 -16.32
C GLY A 315 -11.58 -31.28 -16.15
N HIS A 316 -11.01 -30.09 -16.34
CA HIS A 316 -9.57 -29.86 -16.39
C HIS A 316 -8.79 -30.48 -15.21
N ARG A 317 -9.34 -30.46 -14.01
CA ARG A 317 -8.72 -31.04 -12.79
C ARG A 317 -9.44 -32.28 -12.27
N ALA A 318 -10.39 -32.82 -13.00
CA ALA A 318 -11.06 -34.04 -12.59
C ALA A 318 -10.11 -35.24 -12.57
N PRO A 319 -10.29 -36.20 -11.62
CA PRO A 319 -9.48 -37.39 -11.56
C PRO A 319 -9.62 -38.21 -12.84
N LYS A 320 -8.50 -38.70 -13.37
CA LYS A 320 -8.47 -39.46 -14.63
C LYS A 320 -9.14 -40.86 -14.54
N ASN A 321 -9.52 -41.26 -13.35
CA ASN A 321 -10.19 -42.57 -13.10
C ASN A 321 -11.72 -42.50 -13.24
N GLY A 322 -12.27 -41.35 -13.66
CA GLY A 322 -13.73 -41.14 -13.83
C GLY A 322 -14.50 -40.86 -12.54
N SER A 323 -13.82 -40.69 -11.41
CA SER A 323 -14.47 -40.26 -10.18
C SER A 323 -14.75 -38.75 -10.20
N VAL A 324 -15.74 -38.32 -9.39
CA VAL A 324 -16.10 -36.92 -9.24
C VAL A 324 -14.94 -36.13 -8.61
N CYS A 325 -14.65 -34.96 -9.15
CA CYS A 325 -13.67 -34.04 -8.58
C CYS A 325 -14.16 -33.49 -7.23
N VAL A 326 -13.38 -33.74 -6.18
CA VAL A 326 -13.65 -33.24 -4.82
C VAL A 326 -12.68 -32.13 -4.39
N GLU A 327 -11.81 -31.70 -5.31
CA GLU A 327 -10.90 -30.57 -5.04
C GLU A 327 -11.68 -29.28 -4.84
N VAL A 328 -11.34 -28.56 -3.76
CA VAL A 328 -11.95 -27.26 -3.42
C VAL A 328 -10.98 -26.13 -3.73
N PHE A 329 -9.78 -26.21 -3.17
CA PHE A 329 -8.77 -25.15 -3.32
C PHE A 329 -8.21 -25.06 -4.75
N GLY A 330 -8.18 -26.19 -5.46
CA GLY A 330 -7.74 -26.28 -6.84
C GLY A 330 -8.70 -25.63 -7.85
N CYS A 331 -9.97 -25.36 -7.48
CA CYS A 331 -10.96 -24.75 -8.37
C CYS A 331 -10.51 -23.40 -8.93
N PHE A 332 -9.84 -22.58 -8.12
CA PHE A 332 -9.36 -21.26 -8.53
C PHE A 332 -8.25 -21.29 -9.59
N LYS A 333 -7.69 -22.47 -9.87
CA LYS A 333 -6.69 -22.76 -10.91
C LYS A 333 -7.24 -23.78 -11.93
N CYS A 334 -8.54 -23.81 -12.15
CA CYS A 334 -9.19 -24.80 -12.99
C CYS A 334 -10.00 -24.11 -14.10
N GLU A 335 -9.79 -24.50 -15.36
CA GLU A 335 -10.53 -23.98 -16.53
C GLU A 335 -12.01 -24.37 -16.54
N SER A 336 -12.35 -25.46 -15.83
CA SER A 336 -13.72 -25.89 -15.69
C SER A 336 -14.50 -25.15 -14.61
N PHE A 337 -13.86 -24.31 -13.81
CA PHE A 337 -14.50 -23.55 -12.75
C PHE A 337 -15.37 -22.43 -13.34
N VAL A 338 -16.61 -22.35 -12.89
CA VAL A 338 -17.58 -21.32 -13.33
C VAL A 338 -18.09 -20.58 -12.11
N VAL A 339 -18.13 -19.25 -12.22
CA VAL A 339 -18.64 -18.35 -11.19
C VAL A 339 -19.77 -17.50 -11.77
N THR A 340 -20.90 -17.50 -11.09
CA THR A 340 -22.06 -16.66 -11.39
C THR A 340 -22.35 -15.69 -10.25
N GLY A 341 -23.25 -14.74 -10.45
CA GLY A 341 -23.69 -13.82 -9.39
C GLY A 341 -24.26 -14.55 -8.17
N ASP A 342 -24.95 -15.66 -8.38
CA ASP A 342 -25.58 -16.49 -7.32
C ASP A 342 -24.53 -17.22 -6.48
N ASP A 343 -23.33 -17.44 -7.02
CA ASP A 343 -22.23 -18.10 -6.30
C ASP A 343 -21.50 -17.16 -5.34
N LEU A 344 -21.68 -15.83 -5.45
CA LEU A 344 -20.91 -14.85 -4.69
C LEU A 344 -21.03 -15.02 -3.18
N TYR A 345 -22.22 -15.25 -2.66
CA TYR A 345 -22.42 -15.51 -1.23
C TYR A 345 -21.61 -16.73 -0.75
N LYS A 346 -21.61 -17.80 -1.53
CA LYS A 346 -20.87 -19.02 -1.22
C LYS A 346 -19.35 -18.84 -1.33
N ILE A 347 -18.90 -18.09 -2.35
CA ILE A 347 -17.51 -17.72 -2.56
C ILE A 347 -17.01 -16.84 -1.42
N PHE A 348 -17.78 -15.84 -0.98
CA PHE A 348 -17.35 -15.00 0.15
C PHE A 348 -17.43 -15.71 1.49
N SER A 349 -18.33 -16.67 1.66
CA SER A 349 -18.30 -17.54 2.84
C SER A 349 -17.04 -18.39 2.88
N PHE A 350 -16.61 -18.94 1.73
CA PHE A 350 -15.34 -19.64 1.59
C PHE A 350 -14.13 -18.71 1.79
N TYR A 351 -14.19 -17.48 1.29
CA TYR A 351 -13.18 -16.45 1.49
C TYR A 351 -12.88 -16.20 2.98
N PHE A 352 -13.93 -15.98 3.78
CA PHE A 352 -13.78 -15.78 5.22
C PHE A 352 -13.31 -17.05 5.94
N TYR A 353 -13.74 -18.22 5.49
CA TYR A 353 -13.23 -19.49 5.98
C TYR A 353 -11.72 -19.63 5.72
N VAL A 354 -11.24 -19.33 4.51
CA VAL A 354 -9.81 -19.37 4.17
C VAL A 354 -9.01 -18.37 5.03
N ILE A 355 -9.55 -17.20 5.31
CA ILE A 355 -8.90 -16.24 6.22
C ILE A 355 -8.81 -16.80 7.63
N SER A 356 -9.86 -17.45 8.15
CA SER A 356 -9.86 -18.01 9.51
C SER A 356 -8.80 -19.11 9.68
N MET A 357 -8.54 -19.92 8.65
CA MET A 357 -7.51 -20.96 8.64
C MET A 357 -6.10 -20.43 8.94
N ARG A 358 -5.85 -19.14 8.68
CA ARG A 358 -4.57 -18.48 8.96
C ARG A 358 -4.14 -18.58 10.42
N ASN A 359 -5.09 -18.54 11.34
CA ASN A 359 -4.81 -18.66 12.77
C ASN A 359 -4.50 -20.08 13.19
N GLU A 360 -4.94 -21.08 12.43
CA GLU A 360 -4.78 -22.49 12.74
C GLU A 360 -3.49 -23.10 12.19
N MET A 361 -3.09 -22.72 10.97
CA MET A 361 -1.97 -23.38 10.28
C MET A 361 -0.65 -22.62 10.25
N GLY A 362 -0.61 -21.41 10.78
CA GLY A 362 0.56 -20.55 10.76
C GLY A 362 0.72 -19.77 9.45
N ARG A 363 1.19 -18.53 9.62
CA ARG A 363 1.20 -17.49 8.57
C ARG A 363 2.00 -17.85 7.32
N LYS A 364 3.16 -18.49 7.48
CA LYS A 364 4.03 -18.82 6.34
C LYS A 364 3.38 -19.86 5.42
N ARG A 365 2.85 -20.92 6.01
CA ARG A 365 2.20 -22.00 5.26
C ARG A 365 0.91 -21.49 4.59
N TRP A 366 0.10 -20.73 5.33
CA TRP A 366 -1.12 -20.15 4.79
C TRP A 366 -0.81 -19.21 3.60
N GLY A 367 0.23 -18.36 3.72
CA GLY A 367 0.65 -17.45 2.65
C GLY A 367 1.09 -18.17 1.36
N GLN A 368 1.74 -19.31 1.49
CA GLN A 368 2.20 -20.11 0.35
C GLN A 368 1.06 -20.89 -0.32
N GLU A 369 0.16 -21.47 0.47
CA GLU A 369 -0.83 -22.41 -0.01
C GLU A 369 -2.17 -21.77 -0.36
N TYR A 370 -2.60 -20.70 0.36
CA TYR A 370 -3.99 -20.20 0.31
C TYR A 370 -4.13 -18.72 -0.01
N ALA A 371 -3.12 -17.90 0.21
CA ALA A 371 -3.24 -16.46 -0.02
C ALA A 371 -3.59 -16.08 -1.47
N TYR A 372 -3.24 -16.92 -2.45
CA TYR A 372 -3.60 -16.71 -3.85
C TYR A 372 -5.11 -16.73 -4.07
N ILE A 373 -5.86 -17.54 -3.31
CA ILE A 373 -7.32 -17.65 -3.42
C ILE A 373 -7.97 -16.30 -3.10
N ILE A 374 -7.56 -15.69 -1.99
CA ILE A 374 -8.04 -14.37 -1.56
C ILE A 374 -7.79 -13.34 -2.66
N ARG A 375 -6.58 -13.35 -3.27
CA ARG A 375 -6.23 -12.43 -4.36
C ARG A 375 -7.05 -12.66 -5.62
N VAL A 376 -7.27 -13.91 -6.00
CA VAL A 376 -8.09 -14.28 -7.17
C VAL A 376 -9.54 -13.81 -6.95
N ILE A 377 -10.11 -14.05 -5.76
CA ILE A 377 -11.47 -13.61 -5.46
C ILE A 377 -11.58 -12.08 -5.53
N ASP A 378 -10.69 -11.35 -4.88
CA ASP A 378 -10.76 -9.89 -4.83
C ASP A 378 -10.44 -9.22 -6.18
N ARG A 379 -9.43 -9.71 -6.91
CA ARG A 379 -8.93 -9.08 -8.14
C ARG A 379 -9.68 -9.53 -9.38
N ASP A 380 -9.89 -10.84 -9.52
CA ASP A 380 -10.34 -11.44 -10.78
C ASP A 380 -11.85 -11.73 -10.78
N ILE A 381 -12.44 -12.09 -9.63
CA ILE A 381 -13.85 -12.44 -9.53
C ILE A 381 -14.70 -11.22 -9.12
N ALA A 382 -14.47 -10.65 -7.94
CA ALA A 382 -15.29 -9.59 -7.39
C ALA A 382 -15.38 -8.35 -8.29
N THR A 383 -14.30 -8.02 -9.01
CA THR A 383 -14.28 -6.87 -9.92
C THR A 383 -15.14 -7.02 -11.18
N LYS A 384 -15.66 -8.22 -11.46
CA LYS A 384 -16.49 -8.50 -12.64
C LYS A 384 -17.98 -8.37 -12.38
N PHE A 385 -18.37 -8.18 -11.13
CA PHE A 385 -19.75 -8.03 -10.72
C PHE A 385 -20.04 -6.60 -10.24
N ASP A 386 -21.34 -6.24 -10.18
CA ASP A 386 -21.75 -4.95 -9.61
C ASP A 386 -21.30 -4.84 -8.16
N LYS A 387 -20.81 -3.66 -7.78
CA LYS A 387 -20.26 -3.42 -6.45
C LYS A 387 -21.27 -3.66 -5.34
N ASN A 388 -22.54 -3.26 -5.55
CA ASN A 388 -23.58 -3.42 -4.53
C ASN A 388 -23.91 -4.91 -4.29
N VAL A 389 -23.90 -5.71 -5.36
CA VAL A 389 -24.12 -7.17 -5.28
C VAL A 389 -22.95 -7.83 -4.53
N VAL A 390 -21.72 -7.41 -4.82
CA VAL A 390 -20.52 -7.90 -4.12
C VAL A 390 -20.54 -7.52 -2.64
N ASP A 391 -20.84 -6.27 -2.32
CA ASP A 391 -20.87 -5.77 -0.94
C ASP A 391 -21.99 -6.45 -0.13
N GLN A 392 -23.16 -6.69 -0.75
CA GLN A 392 -24.26 -7.44 -0.14
C GLN A 392 -23.86 -8.90 0.14
N ALA A 393 -23.26 -9.59 -0.84
CA ALA A 393 -22.81 -10.97 -0.67
C ALA A 393 -21.72 -11.11 0.40
N LYS A 394 -20.79 -10.13 0.48
CA LYS A 394 -19.77 -10.07 1.55
C LYS A 394 -20.40 -9.88 2.92
N SER A 395 -21.33 -8.94 3.05
CA SER A 395 -22.01 -8.66 4.31
C SER A 395 -22.79 -9.86 4.80
N GLN A 396 -23.53 -10.51 3.90
CA GLN A 396 -24.27 -11.74 4.20
C GLN A 396 -23.33 -12.86 4.63
N ALA A 397 -22.24 -13.09 3.90
CA ALA A 397 -21.27 -14.15 4.21
C ALA A 397 -20.54 -13.91 5.56
N MET A 398 -20.40 -12.66 5.96
CA MET A 398 -19.76 -12.28 7.22
C MET A 398 -20.70 -12.46 8.41
N SER A 399 -21.97 -12.09 8.26
CA SER A 399 -22.98 -12.23 9.33
C SER A 399 -23.51 -13.66 9.44
N GLU A 400 -23.77 -14.30 8.30
CA GLU A 400 -24.30 -15.65 8.25
C GLU A 400 -23.57 -16.47 7.17
N PRO A 401 -22.41 -17.10 7.49
CA PRO A 401 -21.68 -17.89 6.52
C PRO A 401 -22.51 -19.06 5.98
N HIS A 402 -22.28 -19.39 4.72
CA HIS A 402 -22.91 -20.56 4.09
C HIS A 402 -22.65 -21.82 4.93
N PRO A 403 -23.65 -22.70 5.17
CA PRO A 403 -23.54 -23.86 6.08
C PRO A 403 -22.30 -24.73 5.86
N MET A 404 -21.86 -24.87 4.61
CA MET A 404 -20.67 -25.64 4.23
C MET A 404 -19.36 -25.02 4.74
N TRP A 405 -19.32 -23.72 5.01
CA TRP A 405 -18.14 -22.96 5.43
C TRP A 405 -18.25 -22.37 6.83
N ARG A 406 -19.28 -22.77 7.59
CA ARG A 406 -19.37 -22.41 9.01
C ARG A 406 -18.28 -23.11 9.80
N SER A 407 -17.35 -22.33 10.33
CA SER A 407 -16.41 -22.87 11.32
C SER A 407 -17.12 -23.05 12.65
N THR A 408 -17.04 -24.22 13.25
CA THR A 408 -17.59 -24.49 14.59
C THR A 408 -16.97 -23.60 15.67
N LYS A 409 -15.76 -23.06 15.45
CA LYS A 409 -15.08 -22.14 16.37
C LYS A 409 -15.57 -20.70 16.29
N ASN A 410 -16.08 -20.24 15.16
CA ASN A 410 -16.65 -18.88 15.04
C ASN A 410 -17.96 -18.73 15.84
N ASN A 411 -18.69 -19.81 16.05
CA ASN A 411 -19.88 -19.78 16.92
C ASN A 411 -19.51 -19.59 18.41
N MET A 412 -18.32 -19.98 18.87
CA MET A 412 -17.87 -19.70 20.24
C MET A 412 -17.41 -18.26 20.44
N MET A 413 -16.79 -17.62 19.43
CA MET A 413 -16.39 -16.20 19.55
C MET A 413 -17.57 -15.22 19.48
N LEU A 414 -18.68 -15.57 18.83
CA LEU A 414 -19.90 -14.76 18.82
C LEU A 414 -20.67 -14.86 20.14
N LEU A 415 -20.52 -15.96 20.87
CA LEU A 415 -21.12 -16.13 22.20
C LEU A 415 -20.36 -15.38 23.31
N ASP A 416 -19.03 -15.21 23.15
CA ASP A 416 -18.19 -14.49 24.12
C ASP A 416 -18.27 -12.95 24.01
N VAL A 417 -18.88 -12.41 22.95
CA VAL A 417 -19.03 -10.95 22.75
C VAL A 417 -20.39 -10.44 23.28
N GLU A 418 -21.38 -11.31 23.51
CA GLU A 418 -22.68 -10.92 24.10
C GLU A 418 -22.73 -11.02 25.63
N GLU A 419 -21.66 -11.52 26.28
CA GLU A 419 -21.59 -11.61 27.76
C GLU A 419 -20.47 -10.73 28.36
N LEU A 420 -19.93 -9.75 27.64
CA LEU A 420 -19.04 -8.73 28.13
C LEU A 420 -19.59 -7.33 27.78
#